data_2c658f061e42b02293c76fc04d4cbd5e
#
_entry.id   2c658f061e42b02293c76fc04d4cbd5e
#
_cell.length_a   1.000
_cell.length_b   1.000
_cell.length_c   1.000
_cell.angle_alpha   90.00
_cell.angle_beta   90.00
_cell.angle_gamma   90.00
#
_symmetry.space_group_name_H-M   'P 1'
#
loop_
_entity.id
_entity.type
_entity.pdbx_description
1 polymer ?
#
loop_
_entity_poly.entity_id
_entity_poly.type
_entity_poly.pdbx_seq_one_letter_code
_entity_poly.pdbx_strand_id
1 'polypeptide(L)'
;MAVITISRQVAALGDEIATAAAQKLGYTFIDRKQVEHRIVELGFPQEKLAKYDERRPGFFASLAKDRDEYLNYLQLAVLEAASKGNCILIGRGSFIILEELANLLAFRFISRDDIRMERLKKEFNWNDKQARARIDESDTNRRGFHKSFFNLENEDPQHFHLVVNTSALSVDESVKVIEGMVKTLITPEKEEAGTIRVQELLRGQELVNQLLYTYKYSISFLRAEIKGDTVTLQGIADSQAIVDRAVQSAAKLLPSYAVQSAISIVQRH
;
A
#
# COMPACT_ATOMS: atom_id res chain seq x y z
N MET A 1 -13.68 -4.13 -13.35
CA MET A 1 -13.43 -3.72 -11.94
C MET A 1 -12.20 -2.82 -11.89
N ALA A 2 -12.31 -1.59 -11.37
CA ALA A 2 -11.14 -0.73 -11.19
C ALA A 2 -10.66 -0.76 -9.73
N VAL A 3 -9.35 -0.56 -9.55
CA VAL A 3 -8.73 -0.29 -8.25
C VAL A 3 -8.22 1.14 -8.28
N ILE A 4 -8.64 1.95 -7.31
CA ILE A 4 -8.24 3.35 -7.21
C ILE A 4 -7.40 3.54 -5.96
N THR A 5 -6.26 4.21 -6.08
CA THR A 5 -5.44 4.60 -4.95
C THR A 5 -5.33 6.12 -4.86
N ILE A 6 -5.41 6.64 -3.63
CA ILE A 6 -5.35 8.07 -3.36
C ILE A 6 -4.21 8.39 -2.40
N SER A 7 -3.24 9.17 -2.88
CA SER A 7 -2.27 9.88 -2.06
C SER A 7 -2.73 11.33 -1.90
N ARG A 8 -2.45 11.96 -0.75
CA ARG A 8 -2.88 13.36 -0.53
C ARG A 8 -2.02 14.09 0.47
N GLN A 9 -1.98 15.39 0.35
CA GLN A 9 -1.55 16.30 1.41
C GLN A 9 -2.65 16.45 2.47
N VAL A 10 -2.31 16.85 3.68
CA VAL A 10 -3.31 17.20 4.70
C VAL A 10 -4.11 18.43 4.24
N ALA A 11 -5.41 18.44 4.49
CA ALA A 11 -6.32 19.50 4.04
C ALA A 11 -6.39 19.73 2.52
N ALA A 12 -5.99 18.72 1.72
CA ALA A 12 -6.20 18.73 0.27
C ALA A 12 -7.49 18.01 -0.16
N LEU A 13 -8.46 17.83 0.73
CA LEU A 13 -9.78 17.24 0.50
C LEU A 13 -9.74 15.78 -0.03
N GLY A 14 -8.62 15.08 0.16
CA GLY A 14 -8.46 13.74 -0.41
C GLY A 14 -9.39 12.71 0.22
N ASP A 15 -9.68 12.81 1.51
CA ASP A 15 -10.57 11.88 2.22
C ASP A 15 -12.04 12.14 1.83
N GLU A 16 -12.45 13.41 1.66
CA GLU A 16 -13.76 13.83 1.18
C GLU A 16 -14.00 13.38 -0.26
N ILE A 17 -13.00 13.59 -1.13
CA ILE A 17 -13.05 13.16 -2.53
C ILE A 17 -13.13 11.63 -2.64
N ALA A 18 -12.33 10.90 -1.84
CA ALA A 18 -12.37 9.44 -1.81
C ALA A 18 -13.74 8.91 -1.42
N THR A 19 -14.34 9.47 -0.37
CA THR A 19 -15.68 9.11 0.10
C THR A 19 -16.75 9.38 -0.96
N ALA A 20 -16.73 10.58 -1.53
CA ALA A 20 -17.70 10.99 -2.55
C ALA A 20 -17.56 10.16 -3.84
N ALA A 21 -16.31 9.89 -4.28
CA ALA A 21 -16.05 9.05 -5.44
C ALA A 21 -16.49 7.60 -5.22
N ALA A 22 -16.26 7.05 -4.02
CA ALA A 22 -16.72 5.71 -3.67
C ALA A 22 -18.26 5.59 -3.74
N GLN A 23 -18.98 6.57 -3.18
CA GLN A 23 -20.44 6.62 -3.27
C GLN A 23 -20.91 6.74 -4.71
N LYS A 24 -20.28 7.61 -5.51
CA LYS A 24 -20.66 7.86 -6.91
C LYS A 24 -20.45 6.66 -7.81
N LEU A 25 -19.34 5.92 -7.59
CA LEU A 25 -18.96 4.76 -8.39
C LEU A 25 -19.57 3.43 -7.87
N GLY A 26 -20.14 3.42 -6.68
CA GLY A 26 -20.56 2.19 -5.99
C GLY A 26 -19.36 1.34 -5.55
N TYR A 27 -18.23 1.98 -5.21
CA TYR A 27 -16.99 1.32 -4.80
C TYR A 27 -16.86 1.28 -3.28
N THR A 28 -16.14 0.27 -2.78
CA THR A 28 -15.78 0.19 -1.36
C THR A 28 -14.67 1.20 -1.05
N PHE A 29 -14.91 2.11 -0.11
CA PHE A 29 -13.87 2.99 0.41
C PHE A 29 -13.12 2.30 1.55
N ILE A 30 -11.79 2.28 1.46
CA ILE A 30 -10.89 1.63 2.43
C ILE A 30 -9.91 2.67 2.93
N ASP A 31 -10.13 3.09 4.17
CA ASP A 31 -9.30 4.07 4.84
C ASP A 31 -8.11 3.42 5.57
N ARG A 32 -7.24 4.29 6.13
CA ARG A 32 -6.09 3.85 6.92
C ARG A 32 -6.48 2.94 8.10
N LYS A 33 -7.56 3.26 8.79
CA LYS A 33 -7.96 2.52 10.01
C LYS A 33 -8.41 1.11 9.67
N GLN A 34 -9.12 0.96 8.55
CA GLN A 34 -9.56 -0.36 8.06
C GLN A 34 -8.35 -1.23 7.66
N VAL A 35 -7.33 -0.63 7.00
CA VAL A 35 -6.08 -1.34 6.68
C VAL A 35 -5.34 -1.73 7.97
N GLU A 36 -5.21 -0.83 8.93
CA GLU A 36 -4.55 -1.11 10.23
C GLU A 36 -5.28 -2.19 11.03
N HIS A 37 -6.60 -2.16 11.06
CA HIS A 37 -7.41 -3.21 11.69
C HIS A 37 -7.15 -4.57 11.03
N ARG A 38 -7.13 -4.59 9.68
CA ARG A 38 -6.86 -5.82 8.94
C ARG A 38 -5.46 -6.37 9.19
N ILE A 39 -4.44 -5.53 9.28
CA ILE A 39 -3.07 -5.92 9.64
C ILE A 39 -3.04 -6.68 10.98
N VAL A 40 -3.80 -6.22 11.98
CA VAL A 40 -3.89 -6.88 13.30
C VAL A 40 -4.64 -8.21 13.21
N GLU A 41 -5.76 -8.27 12.48
CA GLU A 41 -6.49 -9.52 12.25
C GLU A 41 -5.65 -10.59 11.53
N LEU A 42 -4.74 -10.17 10.65
CA LEU A 42 -3.80 -11.05 9.95
C LEU A 42 -2.68 -11.59 10.85
N GLY A 43 -2.56 -11.07 12.08
CA GLY A 43 -1.63 -11.56 13.08
C GLY A 43 -0.48 -10.63 13.48
N PHE A 44 -0.45 -9.40 12.95
CA PHE A 44 0.54 -8.41 13.39
C PHE A 44 0.21 -7.92 14.82
N PRO A 45 1.19 -7.87 15.76
CA PRO A 45 0.93 -7.47 17.12
C PRO A 45 0.42 -6.02 17.23
N GLN A 46 -0.75 -5.85 17.86
CA GLN A 46 -1.40 -4.54 17.98
C GLN A 46 -0.53 -3.52 18.75
N GLU A 47 0.21 -3.96 19.76
CA GLU A 47 1.12 -3.11 20.53
C GLU A 47 2.29 -2.57 19.69
N LYS A 48 2.69 -3.28 18.64
CA LYS A 48 3.72 -2.81 17.69
C LYS A 48 3.15 -1.80 16.68
N LEU A 49 1.86 -1.86 16.38
CA LEU A 49 1.24 -1.02 15.34
C LEU A 49 1.43 0.48 15.62
N ALA A 50 1.37 0.88 16.89
CA ALA A 50 1.56 2.26 17.31
C ALA A 50 2.92 2.86 16.92
N LYS A 51 3.95 2.03 16.70
CA LYS A 51 5.29 2.48 16.25
C LYS A 51 5.28 2.92 14.78
N TYR A 52 4.33 2.42 14.00
CA TYR A 52 4.20 2.66 12.55
C TYR A 52 3.12 3.69 12.21
N ASP A 53 2.58 4.37 13.23
CA ASP A 53 1.72 5.52 13.01
C ASP A 53 2.56 6.69 12.50
N GLU A 54 2.35 7.08 11.24
CA GLU A 54 3.01 8.21 10.59
C GLU A 54 2.82 9.56 11.32
N ARG A 55 1.99 9.59 12.37
CA ARG A 55 1.73 10.77 13.21
C ARG A 55 2.61 10.86 14.44
N ARG A 56 3.49 9.88 14.69
CA ARG A 56 4.32 9.84 15.92
C ARG A 56 5.77 10.13 15.61
N PRO A 57 6.43 11.05 16.38
CA PRO A 57 7.87 11.21 16.35
C PRO A 57 8.55 9.91 16.77
N GLY A 58 9.55 9.44 16.04
CA GLY A 58 10.27 8.20 16.34
C GLY A 58 10.00 7.04 15.38
N PHE A 59 9.14 7.23 14.39
CA PHE A 59 8.87 6.26 13.32
C PHE A 59 10.14 5.66 12.66
N PHE A 60 11.22 6.42 12.60
CA PHE A 60 12.48 6.01 11.98
C PHE A 60 13.40 5.16 12.87
N ALA A 61 13.06 4.96 14.14
CA ALA A 61 13.90 4.27 15.12
C ALA A 61 13.62 2.77 15.26
N SER A 62 12.70 2.19 14.47
CA SER A 62 12.40 0.76 14.55
C SER A 62 13.51 -0.08 13.90
N LEU A 63 13.85 -1.21 14.54
CA LEU A 63 14.76 -2.21 13.99
C LEU A 63 14.28 -2.66 12.60
N ALA A 64 15.19 -2.87 11.67
CA ALA A 64 14.88 -3.27 10.29
C ALA A 64 13.92 -4.48 10.22
N LYS A 65 14.10 -5.46 11.10
CA LYS A 65 13.25 -6.66 11.16
C LYS A 65 11.78 -6.38 11.50
N ASP A 66 11.51 -5.49 12.47
CA ASP A 66 10.13 -5.12 12.82
C ASP A 66 9.47 -4.33 11.69
N ARG A 67 10.26 -3.53 10.95
CA ARG A 67 9.80 -2.79 9.77
C ARG A 67 9.39 -3.72 8.65
N ASP A 68 10.20 -4.73 8.35
CA ASP A 68 9.93 -5.69 7.28
C ASP A 68 8.71 -6.57 7.63
N GLU A 69 8.54 -6.93 8.91
CA GLU A 69 7.34 -7.62 9.39
C GLU A 69 6.09 -6.78 9.14
N TYR A 70 6.10 -5.51 9.56
CA TYR A 70 4.97 -4.62 9.31
C TYR A 70 4.66 -4.45 7.82
N LEU A 71 5.69 -4.29 6.98
CA LEU A 71 5.52 -4.13 5.54
C LEU A 71 4.86 -5.35 4.89
N ASN A 72 5.25 -6.57 5.29
CA ASN A 72 4.65 -7.79 4.78
C ASN A 72 3.16 -7.91 5.13
N TYR A 73 2.76 -7.55 6.35
CA TYR A 73 1.34 -7.52 6.73
C TYR A 73 0.57 -6.40 6.07
N LEU A 74 1.20 -5.24 5.86
CA LEU A 74 0.61 -4.12 5.12
C LEU A 74 0.34 -4.49 3.66
N GLN A 75 1.32 -5.10 2.99
CA GLN A 75 1.18 -5.58 1.62
C GLN A 75 0.03 -6.59 1.52
N LEU A 76 -0.02 -7.55 2.43
CA LEU A 76 -1.09 -8.55 2.46
C LEU A 76 -2.48 -7.89 2.61
N ALA A 77 -2.65 -6.98 3.57
CA ALA A 77 -3.92 -6.29 3.80
C ALA A 77 -4.38 -5.44 2.60
N VAL A 78 -3.43 -4.76 1.94
CA VAL A 78 -3.72 -3.95 0.74
C VAL A 78 -4.08 -4.82 -0.44
N LEU A 79 -3.36 -5.93 -0.66
CA LEU A 79 -3.64 -6.89 -1.74
C LEU A 79 -4.99 -7.60 -1.55
N GLU A 80 -5.32 -8.02 -0.33
CA GLU A 80 -6.65 -8.57 -0.02
C GLU A 80 -7.78 -7.57 -0.29
N ALA A 81 -7.57 -6.30 0.03
CA ALA A 81 -8.54 -5.26 -0.23
C ALA A 81 -8.74 -5.05 -1.74
N ALA A 82 -7.64 -4.98 -2.50
CA ALA A 82 -7.65 -4.79 -3.95
C ALA A 82 -8.21 -6.01 -4.69
N SER A 83 -8.01 -7.23 -4.18
CA SER A 83 -8.48 -8.47 -4.81
C SER A 83 -10.01 -8.58 -4.89
N LYS A 84 -10.72 -7.85 -4.04
CA LYS A 84 -12.19 -7.75 -4.07
C LYS A 84 -12.70 -6.86 -5.22
N GLY A 85 -11.80 -6.06 -5.83
CA GLY A 85 -12.12 -5.13 -6.90
C GLY A 85 -13.02 -3.96 -6.48
N ASN A 86 -13.26 -3.04 -7.40
CA ASN A 86 -14.16 -1.90 -7.19
C ASN A 86 -13.94 -1.19 -5.84
N CYS A 87 -12.69 -0.81 -5.56
CA CYS A 87 -12.31 -0.21 -4.30
C CYS A 87 -11.48 1.07 -4.50
N ILE A 88 -11.54 1.94 -3.48
CA ILE A 88 -10.71 3.14 -3.35
C ILE A 88 -9.92 3.01 -2.06
N LEU A 89 -8.59 2.88 -2.16
CA LEU A 89 -7.69 2.83 -1.01
C LEU A 89 -7.00 4.20 -0.83
N ILE A 90 -6.91 4.66 0.41
CA ILE A 90 -6.27 5.95 0.70
C ILE A 90 -5.06 5.81 1.62
N GLY A 91 -3.90 6.22 1.13
CA GLY A 91 -2.64 6.23 1.88
C GLY A 91 -1.93 4.89 1.98
N ARG A 92 -1.04 4.76 2.96
CA ARG A 92 -0.25 3.55 3.28
C ARG A 92 0.59 2.99 2.12
N GLY A 93 0.97 3.84 1.15
CA GLY A 93 1.75 3.39 0.00
C GLY A 93 1.00 2.46 -0.95
N SER A 94 -0.33 2.42 -0.88
CA SER A 94 -1.15 1.53 -1.71
C SER A 94 -0.88 1.68 -3.21
N PHE A 95 -0.55 2.91 -3.68
CA PHE A 95 -0.21 3.16 -5.09
C PHE A 95 1.09 2.46 -5.53
N ILE A 96 2.02 2.18 -4.59
CA ILE A 96 3.27 1.45 -4.85
C ILE A 96 3.00 -0.06 -4.79
N ILE A 97 2.29 -0.51 -3.75
CA ILE A 97 1.99 -1.93 -3.55
C ILE A 97 1.21 -2.51 -4.73
N LEU A 98 0.37 -1.68 -5.36
CA LEU A 98 -0.53 -2.07 -6.44
C LEU A 98 -0.08 -1.59 -7.83
N GLU A 99 1.14 -1.08 -7.97
CA GLU A 99 1.63 -0.45 -9.22
C GLU A 99 1.61 -1.38 -10.45
N GLU A 100 1.69 -2.70 -10.21
CA GLU A 100 1.68 -3.70 -11.28
C GLU A 100 0.28 -4.02 -11.85
N LEU A 101 -0.79 -3.47 -11.26
CA LEU A 101 -2.15 -3.77 -11.70
C LEU A 101 -2.54 -2.95 -12.93
N ALA A 102 -2.88 -3.61 -14.03
CA ALA A 102 -3.32 -2.96 -15.26
C ALA A 102 -4.60 -2.12 -15.11
N ASN A 103 -5.44 -2.43 -14.11
CA ASN A 103 -6.68 -1.74 -13.79
C ASN A 103 -6.54 -0.76 -12.61
N LEU A 104 -5.30 -0.38 -12.25
CA LEU A 104 -5.02 0.64 -11.24
C LEU A 104 -5.21 2.05 -11.81
N LEU A 105 -5.82 2.93 -11.02
CA LEU A 105 -5.76 4.38 -11.19
C LEU A 105 -5.22 5.03 -9.90
N ALA A 106 -4.02 5.57 -9.98
CA ALA A 106 -3.36 6.25 -8.88
C ALA A 106 -3.52 7.76 -8.98
N PHE A 107 -4.11 8.39 -7.96
CA PHE A 107 -4.32 9.83 -7.86
C PHE A 107 -3.52 10.43 -6.72
N ARG A 108 -3.07 11.68 -6.91
CA ARG A 108 -2.52 12.50 -5.83
C ARG A 108 -3.28 13.81 -5.74
N PHE A 109 -3.80 14.13 -4.55
CA PHE A 109 -4.45 15.40 -4.27
C PHE A 109 -3.52 16.31 -3.51
N ILE A 110 -3.30 17.50 -4.06
CA ILE A 110 -2.48 18.57 -3.50
C ILE A 110 -3.30 19.84 -3.37
N SER A 111 -2.82 20.80 -2.58
CA SER A 111 -3.41 22.12 -2.50
C SER A 111 -2.34 23.14 -2.10
N ARG A 112 -2.56 24.42 -2.45
CA ARG A 112 -1.68 25.50 -2.00
C ARG A 112 -1.70 25.62 -0.48
N ASP A 113 -0.58 25.99 0.11
CA ASP A 113 -0.43 26.06 1.56
C ASP A 113 -1.38 27.07 2.22
N ASP A 114 -1.61 28.22 1.58
CA ASP A 114 -2.57 29.22 2.06
C ASP A 114 -4.00 28.64 2.19
N ILE A 115 -4.44 27.89 1.19
CA ILE A 115 -5.75 27.21 1.19
C ILE A 115 -5.80 26.09 2.22
N ARG A 116 -4.72 25.29 2.34
CA ARG A 116 -4.61 24.24 3.36
C ARG A 116 -4.71 24.81 4.77
N MET A 117 -4.01 25.93 5.02
CA MET A 117 -4.07 26.65 6.29
C MET A 117 -5.48 27.13 6.62
N GLU A 118 -6.15 27.79 5.66
CA GLU A 118 -7.51 28.28 5.85
C GLU A 118 -8.50 27.13 6.16
N ARG A 119 -8.39 26.01 5.46
CA ARG A 119 -9.21 24.81 5.72
C ARG A 119 -8.99 24.27 7.13
N LEU A 120 -7.74 24.12 7.59
CA LEU A 120 -7.42 23.64 8.93
C LEU A 120 -7.88 24.61 10.02
N LYS A 121 -7.70 25.93 9.80
CA LYS A 121 -8.20 26.96 10.72
C LYS A 121 -9.72 26.88 10.88
N LYS A 122 -10.43 26.74 9.77
CA LYS A 122 -11.90 26.63 9.77
C LYS A 122 -12.40 25.35 10.44
N GLU A 123 -11.76 24.20 10.15
CA GLU A 123 -12.19 22.90 10.64
C GLU A 123 -11.96 22.73 12.15
N PHE A 124 -10.78 23.15 12.64
CA PHE A 124 -10.35 22.93 14.02
C PHE A 124 -10.35 24.19 14.91
N ASN A 125 -10.77 25.32 14.38
CA ASN A 125 -10.69 26.64 15.04
C ASN A 125 -9.24 26.96 15.50
N TRP A 126 -8.26 26.67 14.65
CA TRP A 126 -6.83 26.87 14.91
C TRP A 126 -6.35 28.26 14.46
N ASN A 127 -5.27 28.72 15.08
CA ASN A 127 -4.51 29.87 14.60
C ASN A 127 -3.48 29.46 13.51
N ASP A 128 -2.83 30.45 12.89
CA ASP A 128 -1.87 30.22 11.81
C ASP A 128 -0.70 29.33 12.24
N LYS A 129 -0.19 29.49 13.45
CA LYS A 129 0.93 28.70 13.97
C LYS A 129 0.54 27.23 14.11
N GLN A 130 -0.67 26.93 14.60
CA GLN A 130 -1.15 25.57 14.77
C GLN A 130 -1.41 24.92 13.40
N ALA A 131 -2.04 25.64 12.47
CA ALA A 131 -2.30 25.14 11.13
C ALA A 131 -0.99 24.84 10.36
N ARG A 132 0.00 25.76 10.42
CA ARG A 132 1.32 25.57 9.80
C ARG A 132 2.03 24.36 10.40
N ALA A 133 2.11 24.27 11.72
CA ALA A 133 2.76 23.14 12.39
C ALA A 133 2.14 21.79 11.97
N ARG A 134 0.81 21.74 11.80
CA ARG A 134 0.12 20.52 11.34
C ARG A 134 0.45 20.16 9.90
N ILE A 135 0.60 21.14 9.02
CA ILE A 135 1.01 20.93 7.63
C ILE A 135 2.44 20.35 7.60
N ASP A 136 3.38 21.00 8.27
CA ASP A 136 4.79 20.62 8.26
C ASP A 136 5.00 19.22 8.87
N GLU A 137 4.34 18.93 9.99
CA GLU A 137 4.35 17.62 10.63
C GLU A 137 3.81 16.53 9.68
N SER A 138 2.63 16.75 9.11
CA SER A 138 1.97 15.77 8.26
C SER A 138 2.76 15.48 6.99
N ASP A 139 3.31 16.50 6.34
CA ASP A 139 4.08 16.33 5.11
C ASP A 139 5.42 15.64 5.39
N THR A 140 6.10 16.00 6.51
CA THR A 140 7.32 15.33 6.95
C THR A 140 7.07 13.85 7.27
N ASN A 141 6.01 13.54 7.99
CA ASN A 141 5.67 12.17 8.36
C ASN A 141 5.35 11.31 7.13
N ARG A 142 4.61 11.85 6.14
CA ARG A 142 4.33 11.12 4.89
C ARG A 142 5.57 10.89 4.06
N ARG A 143 6.43 11.90 3.89
CA ARG A 143 7.72 11.71 3.20
C ARG A 143 8.56 10.63 3.89
N GLY A 144 8.67 10.72 5.21
CA GLY A 144 9.40 9.75 6.01
C GLY A 144 8.87 8.32 5.87
N PHE A 145 7.55 8.14 5.89
CA PHE A 145 6.92 6.84 5.67
C PHE A 145 7.31 6.25 4.32
N HIS A 146 7.13 6.98 3.22
CA HIS A 146 7.42 6.47 1.89
C HIS A 146 8.92 6.23 1.69
N LYS A 147 9.76 7.10 2.22
CA LYS A 147 11.22 6.91 2.16
C LYS A 147 11.68 5.68 2.93
N SER A 148 11.13 5.47 4.14
CA SER A 148 11.53 4.35 5.00
C SER A 148 11.08 2.99 4.44
N PHE A 149 9.82 2.88 3.99
CA PHE A 149 9.26 1.60 3.56
C PHE A 149 9.52 1.26 2.09
N PHE A 150 9.54 2.26 1.22
CA PHE A 150 9.56 2.05 -0.23
C PHE A 150 10.78 2.69 -0.91
N ASN A 151 11.63 3.40 -0.15
CA ASN A 151 12.75 4.18 -0.69
C ASN A 151 12.33 5.15 -1.82
N LEU A 152 11.18 5.80 -1.66
CA LEU A 152 10.52 6.56 -2.71
C LEU A 152 10.15 7.96 -2.21
N GLU A 153 10.22 8.95 -3.11
CA GLU A 153 9.74 10.30 -2.88
C GLU A 153 8.25 10.38 -3.26
N ASN A 154 7.39 10.50 -2.24
CA ASN A 154 5.94 10.47 -2.44
C ASN A 154 5.36 11.70 -3.13
N GLU A 155 6.17 12.69 -3.43
CA GLU A 155 5.78 13.92 -4.14
C GLU A 155 6.07 13.86 -5.64
N ASP A 156 6.84 12.88 -6.08
CA ASP A 156 7.16 12.70 -7.50
C ASP A 156 5.88 12.35 -8.29
N PRO A 157 5.47 13.21 -9.25
CA PRO A 157 4.25 12.99 -10.03
C PRO A 157 4.32 11.75 -10.93
N GLN A 158 5.50 11.19 -11.21
CA GLN A 158 5.66 10.01 -12.06
C GLN A 158 4.97 8.75 -11.48
N HIS A 159 4.70 8.73 -10.16
CA HIS A 159 4.01 7.64 -9.50
C HIS A 159 2.48 7.68 -9.62
N PHE A 160 1.92 8.73 -10.24
CA PHE A 160 0.49 8.95 -10.28
C PHE A 160 -0.01 9.12 -11.71
N HIS A 161 -1.18 8.56 -12.00
CA HIS A 161 -1.85 8.78 -13.27
C HIS A 161 -2.35 10.23 -13.40
N LEU A 162 -2.69 10.86 -12.26
CA LEU A 162 -3.08 12.26 -12.22
C LEU A 162 -2.78 12.90 -10.85
N VAL A 163 -2.21 14.11 -10.89
CA VAL A 163 -2.06 14.99 -9.74
C VAL A 163 -3.08 16.11 -9.85
N VAL A 164 -3.94 16.22 -8.84
CA VAL A 164 -5.07 17.18 -8.82
C VAL A 164 -4.84 18.25 -7.77
N ASN A 165 -4.90 19.52 -8.19
CA ASN A 165 -4.80 20.66 -7.28
C ASN A 165 -6.20 21.08 -6.84
N THR A 166 -6.54 20.77 -5.59
CA THR A 166 -7.85 21.10 -4.99
C THR A 166 -7.97 22.54 -4.52
N SER A 167 -6.98 23.39 -4.77
CA SER A 167 -7.16 24.84 -4.69
C SER A 167 -7.98 25.38 -5.87
N ALA A 168 -7.97 24.66 -6.99
CA ALA A 168 -8.66 25.04 -8.22
C ALA A 168 -9.94 24.22 -8.48
N LEU A 169 -10.01 23.00 -7.92
CA LEU A 169 -11.14 22.09 -8.12
C LEU A 169 -11.84 21.78 -6.79
N SER A 170 -13.15 21.79 -6.84
CA SER A 170 -14.02 21.31 -5.75
C SER A 170 -14.00 19.78 -5.63
N VAL A 171 -14.61 19.26 -4.57
CA VAL A 171 -14.82 17.82 -4.38
C VAL A 171 -15.59 17.23 -5.56
N ASP A 172 -16.71 17.84 -5.94
CA ASP A 172 -17.58 17.33 -7.01
C ASP A 172 -16.89 17.33 -8.39
N GLU A 173 -16.10 18.36 -8.70
CA GLU A 173 -15.32 18.41 -9.93
C GLU A 173 -14.22 17.35 -9.94
N SER A 174 -13.54 17.13 -8.80
CA SER A 174 -12.55 16.09 -8.65
C SER A 174 -13.15 14.68 -8.81
N VAL A 175 -14.36 14.44 -8.30
CA VAL A 175 -15.09 13.18 -8.48
C VAL A 175 -15.44 12.94 -9.95
N LYS A 176 -15.88 13.98 -10.68
CA LYS A 176 -16.14 13.87 -12.13
C LYS A 176 -14.88 13.50 -12.92
N VAL A 177 -13.72 14.04 -12.52
CA VAL A 177 -12.43 13.68 -13.12
C VAL A 177 -12.12 12.20 -12.89
N ILE A 178 -12.26 11.71 -11.64
CA ILE A 178 -12.06 10.28 -11.33
C ILE A 178 -13.01 9.41 -12.16
N GLU A 179 -14.29 9.74 -12.19
CA GLU A 179 -15.30 8.99 -12.95
C GLU A 179 -14.97 8.95 -14.45
N GLY A 180 -14.56 10.08 -15.02
CA GLY A 180 -14.14 10.18 -16.42
C GLY A 180 -12.94 9.30 -16.73
N MET A 181 -11.92 9.29 -15.85
CA MET A 181 -10.74 8.43 -16.02
C MET A 181 -11.08 6.95 -15.91
N VAL A 182 -11.93 6.55 -14.95
CA VAL A 182 -12.39 5.16 -14.84
C VAL A 182 -13.06 4.71 -16.14
N LYS A 183 -14.00 5.49 -16.67
CA LYS A 183 -14.72 5.16 -17.90
C LYS A 183 -13.83 5.09 -19.13
N THR A 184 -12.77 5.91 -19.19
CA THR A 184 -11.93 6.03 -20.38
C THR A 184 -10.75 5.06 -20.37
N LEU A 185 -10.14 4.83 -19.20
CA LEU A 185 -8.86 4.12 -19.10
C LEU A 185 -8.99 2.66 -18.66
N ILE A 186 -10.10 2.30 -18.00
CA ILE A 186 -10.31 0.93 -17.53
C ILE A 186 -11.13 0.17 -18.57
N THR A 187 -10.44 -0.61 -19.38
CA THR A 187 -11.05 -1.49 -20.38
C THR A 187 -11.28 -2.89 -19.81
N PRO A 188 -12.16 -3.73 -20.43
CA PRO A 188 -12.36 -5.11 -20.00
C PRO A 188 -11.06 -5.93 -19.93
N GLU A 189 -10.15 -5.72 -20.90
CA GLU A 189 -8.85 -6.41 -20.93
C GLU A 189 -7.96 -6.01 -19.74
N LYS A 190 -7.94 -4.72 -19.39
CA LYS A 190 -7.21 -4.24 -18.21
C LYS A 190 -7.83 -4.74 -16.91
N GLU A 191 -9.16 -4.83 -16.86
CA GLU A 191 -9.86 -5.41 -15.71
C GLU A 191 -9.49 -6.88 -15.50
N GLU A 192 -9.48 -7.67 -16.57
CA GLU A 192 -9.10 -9.09 -16.54
C GLU A 192 -7.64 -9.26 -16.11
N ALA A 193 -6.72 -8.58 -16.79
CA ALA A 193 -5.30 -8.63 -16.49
C ALA A 193 -5.00 -8.18 -15.04
N GLY A 194 -5.62 -7.09 -14.57
CA GLY A 194 -5.45 -6.61 -13.20
C GLY A 194 -6.02 -7.58 -12.17
N THR A 195 -7.15 -8.24 -12.47
CA THR A 195 -7.75 -9.25 -11.60
C THR A 195 -6.86 -10.49 -11.46
N ILE A 196 -6.30 -10.96 -12.57
CA ILE A 196 -5.33 -12.07 -12.54
C ILE A 196 -4.10 -11.66 -11.72
N ARG A 197 -3.53 -10.49 -12.02
CA ARG A 197 -2.30 -10.04 -11.35
C ARG A 197 -2.45 -9.85 -9.86
N VAL A 198 -3.55 -9.24 -9.40
CA VAL A 198 -3.78 -9.06 -7.95
C VAL A 198 -3.90 -10.39 -7.21
N GLN A 199 -4.49 -11.42 -7.83
CA GLN A 199 -4.57 -12.75 -7.24
C GLN A 199 -3.20 -13.43 -7.15
N GLU A 200 -2.34 -13.29 -8.16
CA GLU A 200 -0.96 -13.78 -8.12
C GLU A 200 -0.16 -13.10 -7.00
N LEU A 201 -0.21 -11.76 -6.93
CA LEU A 201 0.46 -10.98 -5.88
C LEU A 201 -0.04 -11.35 -4.48
N LEU A 202 -1.36 -11.49 -4.30
CA LEU A 202 -1.97 -11.87 -3.03
C LEU A 202 -1.47 -13.24 -2.57
N ARG A 203 -1.56 -14.26 -3.41
CA ARG A 203 -1.08 -15.63 -3.10
C ARG A 203 0.42 -15.66 -2.81
N GLY A 204 1.21 -14.89 -3.56
CA GLY A 204 2.65 -14.76 -3.30
C GLY A 204 2.92 -14.15 -1.92
N GLN A 205 2.20 -13.10 -1.56
CA GLN A 205 2.36 -12.45 -0.25
C GLN A 205 1.83 -13.33 0.91
N GLU A 206 0.74 -14.06 0.72
CA GLU A 206 0.25 -15.05 1.68
C GLU A 206 1.32 -16.13 1.95
N LEU A 207 1.92 -16.66 0.89
CA LEU A 207 3.01 -17.63 1.01
C LEU A 207 4.20 -17.08 1.78
N VAL A 208 4.65 -15.86 1.46
CA VAL A 208 5.74 -15.16 2.19
C VAL A 208 5.41 -15.07 3.68
N ASN A 209 4.21 -14.59 4.03
CA ASN A 209 3.81 -14.44 5.42
C ASN A 209 3.75 -15.78 6.15
N GLN A 210 3.26 -16.84 5.50
CA GLN A 210 3.24 -18.18 6.09
C GLN A 210 4.66 -18.73 6.33
N LEU A 211 5.56 -18.62 5.35
CA LEU A 211 6.93 -19.10 5.49
C LEU A 211 7.70 -18.36 6.59
N LEU A 212 7.53 -17.02 6.68
CA LEU A 212 8.26 -16.20 7.64
C LEU A 212 7.66 -16.25 9.06
N TYR A 213 6.33 -16.19 9.20
CA TYR A 213 5.69 -15.94 10.50
C TYR A 213 5.00 -17.19 11.07
N THR A 214 4.51 -18.11 10.25
CA THR A 214 3.93 -19.37 10.70
C THR A 214 4.99 -20.46 10.81
N TYR A 215 5.75 -20.70 9.73
CA TYR A 215 6.84 -21.70 9.72
C TYR A 215 8.13 -21.16 10.33
N LYS A 216 8.25 -19.84 10.53
CA LYS A 216 9.40 -19.17 11.15
C LYS A 216 10.74 -19.45 10.46
N TYR A 217 10.74 -19.57 9.13
CA TYR A 217 11.98 -19.71 8.39
C TYR A 217 12.76 -18.40 8.38
N SER A 218 14.07 -18.47 8.70
CA SER A 218 14.98 -17.33 8.68
C SER A 218 15.47 -17.08 7.26
N ILE A 219 14.66 -16.38 6.45
CA ILE A 219 15.00 -15.97 5.09
C ILE A 219 14.83 -14.45 5.01
N SER A 220 15.92 -13.76 4.76
CA SER A 220 15.89 -12.28 4.60
C SER A 220 15.40 -11.93 3.20
N PHE A 221 14.61 -10.84 3.11
CA PHE A 221 14.08 -10.32 1.84
C PHE A 221 13.30 -11.34 1.02
N LEU A 222 12.60 -12.27 1.71
CA LEU A 222 11.81 -13.30 1.05
C LEU A 222 10.72 -12.66 0.19
N ARG A 223 10.65 -13.08 -1.07
CA ARG A 223 9.60 -12.78 -2.03
C ARG A 223 9.13 -14.05 -2.69
N ALA A 224 7.87 -14.11 -3.06
CA ALA A 224 7.31 -15.20 -3.85
C ALA A 224 6.66 -14.57 -5.09
N GLU A 225 7.28 -14.76 -6.24
CA GLU A 225 6.76 -14.32 -7.52
C GLU A 225 5.95 -15.44 -8.17
N ILE A 226 4.69 -15.18 -8.46
CA ILE A 226 3.80 -16.12 -9.16
C ILE A 226 3.59 -15.63 -10.58
N LYS A 227 3.85 -16.51 -11.54
CA LYS A 227 3.58 -16.30 -12.97
C LYS A 227 2.98 -17.60 -13.55
N GLY A 228 1.72 -17.53 -13.93
CA GLY A 228 0.98 -18.71 -14.37
C GLY A 228 1.03 -19.83 -13.32
N ASP A 229 1.54 -20.99 -13.69
CA ASP A 229 1.61 -22.17 -12.81
C ASP A 229 2.94 -22.29 -12.04
N THR A 230 3.76 -21.26 -12.03
CA THR A 230 5.10 -21.29 -11.41
C THR A 230 5.19 -20.28 -10.26
N VAL A 231 5.75 -20.73 -9.14
CA VAL A 231 6.11 -19.89 -7.98
C VAL A 231 7.63 -19.87 -7.86
N THR A 232 8.24 -18.70 -7.90
CA THR A 232 9.67 -18.50 -7.69
C THR A 232 9.90 -17.82 -6.34
N LEU A 233 10.58 -18.55 -5.41
CA LEU A 233 11.00 -17.98 -4.13
C LEU A 233 12.35 -17.27 -4.30
N GLN A 234 12.44 -16.02 -3.87
CA GLN A 234 13.65 -15.21 -3.90
C GLN A 234 13.97 -14.73 -2.48
N GLY A 235 15.26 -14.57 -2.14
CA GLY A 235 15.67 -14.09 -0.82
C GLY A 235 17.09 -14.51 -0.48
N ILE A 236 17.43 -14.42 0.81
CA ILE A 236 18.77 -14.78 1.33
C ILE A 236 18.56 -15.66 2.55
N ALA A 237 19.17 -16.86 2.55
CA ALA A 237 19.15 -17.82 3.65
C ALA A 237 20.57 -18.14 4.14
N ASP A 238 20.69 -18.61 5.38
CA ASP A 238 21.97 -18.98 5.97
C ASP A 238 22.42 -20.42 5.59
N SER A 239 21.52 -21.27 5.07
CA SER A 239 21.84 -22.65 4.70
C SER A 239 20.90 -23.24 3.65
N GLN A 240 21.40 -24.24 2.91
CA GLN A 240 20.61 -25.01 1.95
C GLN A 240 19.42 -25.73 2.62
N ALA A 241 19.59 -26.21 3.84
CA ALA A 241 18.51 -26.90 4.57
C ALA A 241 17.30 -25.99 4.85
N ILE A 242 17.49 -24.68 5.01
CA ILE A 242 16.38 -23.71 5.14
C ILE A 242 15.67 -23.55 3.80
N VAL A 243 16.43 -23.44 2.70
CA VAL A 243 15.90 -23.33 1.34
C VAL A 243 15.04 -24.54 1.00
N ASP A 244 15.59 -25.76 1.21
CA ASP A 244 14.88 -27.02 0.90
C ASP A 244 13.56 -27.13 1.67
N ARG A 245 13.56 -26.78 2.96
CA ARG A 245 12.35 -26.77 3.79
C ARG A 245 11.35 -25.74 3.32
N ALA A 246 11.80 -24.54 2.91
CA ALA A 246 10.92 -23.49 2.41
C ALA A 246 10.25 -23.91 1.08
N VAL A 247 11.01 -24.51 0.16
CA VAL A 247 10.49 -25.06 -1.11
C VAL A 247 9.48 -26.16 -0.86
N GLN A 248 9.79 -27.13 0.02
CA GLN A 248 8.88 -28.22 0.37
C GLN A 248 7.58 -27.72 1.00
N SER A 249 7.67 -26.71 1.88
CA SER A 249 6.49 -26.11 2.51
C SER A 249 5.67 -25.33 1.49
N ALA A 250 6.31 -24.57 0.61
CA ALA A 250 5.63 -23.86 -0.46
C ALA A 250 4.89 -24.81 -1.42
N ALA A 251 5.50 -25.92 -1.80
CA ALA A 251 4.87 -26.94 -2.64
C ALA A 251 3.65 -27.61 -1.97
N LYS A 252 3.68 -27.77 -0.64
CA LYS A 252 2.52 -28.28 0.12
C LYS A 252 1.39 -27.26 0.21
N LEU A 253 1.72 -25.98 0.35
CA LEU A 253 0.75 -24.88 0.46
C LEU A 253 0.11 -24.54 -0.89
N LEU A 254 0.86 -24.72 -1.96
CA LEU A 254 0.43 -24.41 -3.33
C LEU A 254 0.63 -25.66 -4.25
N PRO A 255 -0.15 -26.73 -4.05
CA PRO A 255 0.06 -28.01 -4.74
C PRO A 255 -0.18 -27.96 -6.25
N SER A 256 -0.89 -26.93 -6.73
CA SER A 256 -1.14 -26.73 -8.17
C SER A 256 -0.02 -25.97 -8.88
N TYR A 257 1.04 -25.57 -8.17
CA TYR A 257 2.11 -24.75 -8.71
C TYR A 257 3.44 -25.51 -8.72
N ALA A 258 4.25 -25.29 -9.74
CA ALA A 258 5.66 -25.67 -9.75
C ALA A 258 6.47 -24.68 -8.91
N VAL A 259 7.08 -25.12 -7.82
CA VAL A 259 7.87 -24.26 -6.94
C VAL A 259 9.34 -24.31 -7.31
N GLN A 260 9.92 -23.15 -7.57
CA GLN A 260 11.34 -22.95 -7.89
C GLN A 260 11.99 -22.04 -6.83
N SER A 261 13.29 -22.17 -6.62
CA SER A 261 14.07 -21.35 -5.71
C SER A 261 15.16 -20.58 -6.43
N ALA A 262 15.17 -19.29 -6.22
CA ALA A 262 16.25 -18.35 -6.51
C ALA A 262 16.79 -17.70 -5.20
N ILE A 263 16.65 -18.41 -4.06
CA ILE A 263 17.16 -17.97 -2.77
C ILE A 263 18.68 -18.15 -2.76
N SER A 264 19.39 -17.06 -2.50
CA SER A 264 20.84 -17.07 -2.34
C SER A 264 21.24 -17.54 -0.94
N ILE A 265 22.35 -18.29 -0.85
CA ILE A 265 22.89 -18.76 0.42
C ILE A 265 24.10 -17.91 0.78
N VAL A 266 24.06 -17.29 1.97
CA VAL A 266 25.16 -16.51 2.53
C VAL A 266 25.53 -17.12 3.88
N GLN A 267 26.67 -17.81 3.94
CA GLN A 267 27.21 -18.31 5.21
C GLN A 267 27.72 -17.11 6.02
N ARG A 268 27.17 -16.91 7.20
CA ARG A 268 27.75 -15.98 8.19
C ARG A 268 28.92 -16.69 8.85
N HIS A 269 30.13 -16.20 8.59
CA HIS A 269 31.33 -16.63 9.30
C HIS A 269 31.40 -15.99 10.69
#